data_c51272718e6b8a5531b2a28880a9504c
#
_entry.id   c51272718e6b8a5531b2a28880a9504c
#
_cell.length_a   1.000
_cell.length_b   1.000
_cell.length_c   1.000
_cell.angle_alpha   90.00
_cell.angle_beta   90.00
_cell.angle_gamma   90.00
#
_symmetry.space_group_name_H-M   'P 1'
#
loop_
_entity.id
_entity.type
_entity.pdbx_description
1 polymer ?
#
loop_
_entity_poly.entity_id
_entity_poly.type
_entity_poly.pdbx_seq_one_letter_code
_entity_poly.pdbx_strand_id
1 'polypeptide(L)'
;MLYSKKTDYLMESIRLGREMDRREKLNLIVGLSIPSMLAQISTVMMFFIDASMVGHLGAEASASIGLIESTTWLIGSLLSAAATGFSVQVAHFIGANDFANARQVFRHALICGVAFSIFVSLLCVGIHAYLPYWLGGGADIATNSSRYFLIYGLVLPFIFLYHISGMMLKSAGNMHTPSVMAVLICICDVIFNYLFIYILKLGVVGAALGTAMAYVCISLPNLYLAGFKNKILNLRQDHVRFRWVRSYVHNACKISIPIAIQNILMSGAQIVSTMIVAPLGNIAIASHSFAITAESLCYMPGYGIGDAATTLVGQTHGAGRVGLCKNFAYMTVELGMAVMAVMGVVMYVFAPEMIGVLSPVESIREMGTICLRIEAFAEPFFAASIVTYCVCVGAGDTRKPAMINLGTMWLVRLTLAYALSKSYGLEGVWIAMATELTFRGILFLIRLFRGSWMKSFHVG
;
A
#
# COMPACT_ATOMS: atom_id res chain seq x y z
N MET A 1 9.39 -23.95 -4.53
CA MET A 1 8.85 -24.97 -3.60
C MET A 1 9.70 -25.18 -2.34
N LEU A 2 11.05 -25.25 -2.43
CA LEU A 2 11.96 -25.42 -1.27
C LEU A 2 11.99 -24.19 -0.33
N TYR A 3 11.84 -23.00 -0.85
CA TYR A 3 11.86 -21.73 -0.07
C TYR A 3 10.64 -21.59 0.86
N SER A 4 9.47 -22.03 0.41
CA SER A 4 8.22 -22.02 1.17
C SER A 4 8.25 -22.90 2.42
N LYS A 5 8.80 -24.13 2.35
CA LYS A 5 8.84 -25.05 3.49
C LYS A 5 9.75 -24.56 4.63
N LYS A 6 10.87 -23.92 4.29
CA LYS A 6 11.80 -23.37 5.29
C LYS A 6 11.18 -22.15 5.99
N THR A 7 10.50 -21.31 5.25
CA THR A 7 9.81 -20.13 5.79
C THR A 7 8.67 -20.56 6.72
N ASP A 8 7.87 -21.55 6.32
CA ASP A 8 6.79 -22.10 7.16
C ASP A 8 7.33 -22.68 8.47
N TYR A 9 8.43 -23.43 8.43
CA TYR A 9 9.09 -23.97 9.62
C TYR A 9 9.59 -22.87 10.55
N LEU A 10 10.21 -21.81 10.01
CA LEU A 10 10.69 -20.68 10.82
C LEU A 10 9.52 -19.86 11.42
N MET A 11 8.43 -19.70 10.70
CA MET A 11 7.22 -19.08 11.24
C MET A 11 6.61 -19.90 12.39
N GLU A 12 6.59 -21.21 12.26
CA GLU A 12 6.16 -22.12 13.33
C GLU A 12 7.06 -22.00 14.56
N SER A 13 8.34 -21.80 14.39
CA SER A 13 9.32 -21.60 15.49
C SER A 13 8.99 -20.38 16.38
N ILE A 14 8.36 -19.34 15.83
CA ILE A 14 7.87 -18.19 16.62
C ILE A 14 6.84 -18.66 17.63
N ARG A 15 5.90 -19.50 17.21
CA ARG A 15 4.76 -19.98 18.01
C ARG A 15 5.13 -21.07 19.00
N LEU A 16 6.12 -21.90 18.64
CA LEU A 16 6.60 -23.00 19.49
C LEU A 16 7.62 -22.54 20.54
N GLY A 17 7.96 -21.27 20.60
CA GLY A 17 8.90 -20.74 21.58
C GLY A 17 10.36 -21.07 21.29
N ARG A 18 10.68 -21.66 20.12
CA ARG A 18 12.07 -22.00 19.75
C ARG A 18 12.90 -20.75 19.56
N GLU A 19 14.12 -20.77 20.07
CA GLU A 19 15.11 -19.74 19.80
C GLU A 19 15.61 -19.83 18.35
N MET A 20 15.78 -18.68 17.73
CA MET A 20 16.29 -18.56 16.36
C MET A 20 17.61 -17.82 16.37
N ASP A 21 18.58 -18.36 15.63
CA ASP A 21 19.84 -17.70 15.34
C ASP A 21 19.65 -16.45 14.45
N ARG A 22 20.61 -15.53 14.45
CA ARG A 22 20.57 -14.31 13.62
C ARG A 22 20.37 -14.62 12.13
N ARG A 23 21.02 -15.68 11.65
CA ARG A 23 20.91 -16.13 10.26
C ARG A 23 19.51 -16.67 9.93
N GLU A 24 18.90 -17.39 10.85
CA GLU A 24 17.51 -17.89 10.69
C GLU A 24 16.51 -16.74 10.65
N LYS A 25 16.69 -15.74 11.53
CA LYS A 25 15.86 -14.51 11.54
C LYS A 25 15.98 -13.76 10.22
N LEU A 26 17.21 -13.55 9.73
CA LEU A 26 17.42 -12.86 8.45
C LEU A 26 16.83 -13.64 7.28
N ASN A 27 17.03 -14.97 7.24
CA ASN A 27 16.43 -15.82 6.21
C ASN A 27 14.90 -15.74 6.21
N LEU A 28 14.29 -15.67 7.39
CA LEU A 28 12.84 -15.51 7.52
C LEU A 28 12.37 -14.14 6.99
N ILE A 29 13.03 -13.07 7.39
CA ILE A 29 12.73 -11.71 6.92
C ILE A 29 12.84 -11.63 5.39
N VAL A 30 13.94 -12.09 4.82
CA VAL A 30 14.16 -12.11 3.36
C VAL A 30 13.15 -12.99 2.65
N GLY A 31 12.85 -14.17 3.21
CA GLY A 31 11.88 -15.11 2.65
C GLY A 31 10.45 -14.57 2.60
N LEU A 32 10.07 -13.71 3.53
CA LEU A 32 8.78 -13.01 3.52
C LEU A 32 8.83 -11.73 2.66
N SER A 33 9.94 -11.01 2.67
CA SER A 33 10.08 -9.72 1.99
C SER A 33 10.10 -9.86 0.47
N ILE A 34 10.84 -10.83 -0.09
CA ILE A 34 10.97 -10.99 -1.55
C ILE A 34 9.62 -11.20 -2.25
N PRO A 35 8.74 -12.14 -1.83
CA PRO A 35 7.43 -12.27 -2.43
C PRO A 35 6.58 -11.02 -2.29
N SER A 36 6.65 -10.33 -1.15
CA SER A 36 5.90 -9.10 -0.93
C SER A 36 6.40 -7.95 -1.80
N MET A 37 7.72 -7.81 -1.99
CA MET A 37 8.29 -6.85 -2.94
C MET A 37 7.78 -7.11 -4.36
N LEU A 38 7.73 -8.38 -4.80
CA LEU A 38 7.20 -8.74 -6.10
C LEU A 38 5.72 -8.35 -6.25
N ALA A 39 4.93 -8.55 -5.20
CA ALA A 39 3.53 -8.12 -5.19
C ALA A 39 3.39 -6.60 -5.35
N GLN A 40 4.20 -5.82 -4.62
CA GLN A 40 4.20 -4.35 -4.72
C GLN A 40 4.62 -3.86 -6.10
N ILE A 41 5.68 -4.43 -6.66
CA ILE A 41 6.15 -4.10 -8.01
C ILE A 41 5.08 -4.44 -9.05
N SER A 42 4.45 -5.61 -8.95
CA SER A 42 3.37 -6.02 -9.86
C SER A 42 2.20 -5.05 -9.85
N THR A 43 1.83 -4.54 -8.68
CA THR A 43 0.77 -3.53 -8.55
C THR A 43 1.13 -2.23 -9.28
N VAL A 44 2.36 -1.74 -9.11
CA VAL A 44 2.82 -0.53 -9.81
C VAL A 44 2.88 -0.76 -11.31
N MET A 45 3.38 -1.92 -11.76
CA MET A 45 3.42 -2.26 -13.18
C MET A 45 2.02 -2.32 -13.80
N MET A 46 1.02 -2.82 -13.08
CA MET A 46 -0.37 -2.83 -13.53
C MET A 46 -0.85 -1.41 -13.84
N PHE A 47 -0.63 -0.45 -12.94
CA PHE A 47 -1.00 0.94 -13.19
C PHE A 47 -0.28 1.58 -14.39
N PHE A 48 1.00 1.27 -14.57
CA PHE A 48 1.76 1.73 -15.74
C PHE A 48 1.21 1.21 -17.06
N ILE A 49 0.89 -0.08 -17.09
CA ILE A 49 0.33 -0.73 -18.30
C ILE A 49 -1.04 -0.15 -18.61
N ASP A 50 -1.90 0.02 -17.60
CA ASP A 50 -3.22 0.62 -17.76
C ASP A 50 -3.14 2.04 -18.31
N ALA A 51 -2.30 2.88 -17.71
CA ALA A 51 -2.09 4.24 -18.18
C ALA A 51 -1.58 4.28 -19.63
N SER A 52 -0.69 3.36 -20.00
CA SER A 52 -0.20 3.23 -21.37
C SER A 52 -1.30 2.81 -22.35
N MET A 53 -2.10 1.79 -21.99
CA MET A 53 -3.18 1.30 -22.84
C MET A 53 -4.26 2.37 -23.06
N VAL A 54 -4.63 3.09 -22.02
CA VAL A 54 -5.59 4.21 -22.10
C VAL A 54 -5.00 5.39 -22.87
N GLY A 55 -3.70 5.65 -22.69
CA GLY A 55 -2.99 6.72 -23.41
C GLY A 55 -3.10 6.58 -24.94
N HIS A 56 -3.14 5.35 -25.46
CA HIS A 56 -3.35 5.08 -26.89
C HIS A 56 -4.76 5.40 -27.40
N LEU A 57 -5.76 5.58 -26.51
CA LEU A 57 -7.10 6.01 -26.87
C LEU A 57 -7.22 7.53 -27.11
N GLY A 58 -6.20 8.29 -26.70
CA GLY A 58 -6.13 9.73 -26.87
C GLY A 58 -6.17 10.52 -25.56
N ALA A 59 -5.96 11.83 -25.70
CA ALA A 59 -5.87 12.74 -24.55
C ALA A 59 -7.17 12.84 -23.74
N GLU A 60 -8.32 12.81 -24.40
CA GLU A 60 -9.64 12.89 -23.77
C GLU A 60 -9.91 11.67 -22.87
N ALA A 61 -9.58 10.46 -23.34
CA ALA A 61 -9.70 9.24 -22.56
C ALA A 61 -8.79 9.25 -21.33
N SER A 62 -7.54 9.65 -21.51
CA SER A 62 -6.58 9.79 -20.40
C SER A 62 -7.03 10.83 -19.38
N ALA A 63 -7.54 11.98 -19.83
CA ALA A 63 -8.07 13.01 -18.96
C ALA A 63 -9.30 12.53 -18.17
N SER A 64 -10.17 11.74 -18.80
CA SER A 64 -11.37 11.18 -18.15
C SER A 64 -11.03 10.28 -16.96
N ILE A 65 -10.00 9.44 -17.08
CA ILE A 65 -9.56 8.55 -16.01
C ILE A 65 -8.74 9.34 -14.99
N GLY A 66 -7.80 10.17 -15.44
CA GLY A 66 -6.96 10.98 -14.56
C GLY A 66 -7.74 11.88 -13.61
N LEU A 67 -8.91 12.40 -14.05
CA LEU A 67 -9.78 13.23 -13.23
C LEU A 67 -10.23 12.53 -11.95
N ILE A 68 -10.58 11.25 -12.04
CA ILE A 68 -11.15 10.48 -10.91
C ILE A 68 -10.12 9.57 -10.21
N GLU A 69 -8.92 9.48 -10.75
CA GLU A 69 -7.88 8.56 -10.26
C GLU A 69 -7.56 8.78 -8.77
N SER A 70 -7.38 10.02 -8.35
CA SER A 70 -7.12 10.34 -6.95
C SER A 70 -8.23 9.88 -6.02
N THR A 71 -9.49 9.97 -6.46
CA THR A 71 -10.65 9.49 -5.69
C THR A 71 -10.67 7.98 -5.61
N THR A 72 -10.37 7.27 -6.68
CA THR A 72 -10.31 5.80 -6.67
C THR A 72 -9.17 5.29 -5.77
N TRP A 73 -8.02 5.95 -5.80
CA TRP A 73 -6.90 5.65 -4.90
C TRP A 73 -7.28 5.86 -3.44
N LEU A 74 -7.95 6.97 -3.12
CA LEU A 74 -8.41 7.25 -1.77
C LEU A 74 -9.37 6.17 -1.27
N ILE A 75 -10.37 5.81 -2.08
CA ILE A 75 -11.34 4.76 -1.73
C ILE A 75 -10.64 3.42 -1.52
N GLY A 76 -9.74 3.02 -2.43
CA GLY A 76 -8.94 1.80 -2.30
C GLY A 76 -8.12 1.78 -1.00
N SER A 77 -7.51 2.90 -0.63
CA SER A 77 -6.74 3.02 0.63
C SER A 77 -7.62 2.92 1.87
N LEU A 78 -8.86 3.40 1.83
CA LEU A 78 -9.82 3.26 2.93
C LEU A 78 -10.27 1.80 3.12
N LEU A 79 -10.51 1.08 2.02
CA LEU A 79 -10.81 -0.36 2.07
C LEU A 79 -9.62 -1.17 2.62
N SER A 80 -8.41 -0.82 2.21
CA SER A 80 -7.17 -1.42 2.73
C SER A 80 -7.00 -1.15 4.23
N ALA A 81 -7.26 0.09 4.68
CA ALA A 81 -7.22 0.44 6.10
C ALA A 81 -8.21 -0.39 6.93
N ALA A 82 -9.43 -0.57 6.42
CA ALA A 82 -10.44 -1.41 7.07
C ALA A 82 -9.99 -2.87 7.18
N ALA A 83 -9.37 -3.42 6.14
CA ALA A 83 -8.81 -4.77 6.15
C ALA A 83 -7.64 -4.91 7.14
N THR A 84 -6.78 -3.89 7.26
CA THR A 84 -5.61 -3.89 8.16
C THR A 84 -6.03 -4.07 9.63
N GLY A 85 -7.10 -3.42 10.06
CA GLY A 85 -7.57 -3.51 11.46
C GLY A 85 -7.93 -4.93 11.89
N PHE A 86 -8.46 -5.74 10.99
CA PHE A 86 -8.73 -7.15 11.26
C PHE A 86 -7.49 -8.02 11.09
N SER A 87 -6.67 -7.77 10.08
CA SER A 87 -5.50 -8.60 9.78
C SER A 87 -4.43 -8.55 10.88
N VAL A 88 -4.24 -7.40 11.52
CA VAL A 88 -3.34 -7.25 12.67
C VAL A 88 -3.81 -8.10 13.86
N GLN A 89 -5.11 -8.12 14.15
CA GLN A 89 -5.66 -8.97 15.21
C GLN A 89 -5.46 -10.46 14.90
N VAL A 90 -5.66 -10.86 13.63
CA VAL A 90 -5.42 -12.24 13.19
C VAL A 90 -3.95 -12.62 13.39
N ALA A 91 -2.99 -11.74 13.07
CA ALA A 91 -1.58 -12.00 13.32
C ALA A 91 -1.28 -12.20 14.82
N HIS A 92 -1.90 -11.39 15.70
CA HIS A 92 -1.74 -11.53 17.15
C HIS A 92 -2.29 -12.87 17.65
N PHE A 93 -3.52 -13.26 17.26
CA PHE A 93 -4.11 -14.54 17.66
C PHE A 93 -3.32 -15.75 17.12
N ILE A 94 -2.81 -15.67 15.89
CA ILE A 94 -1.95 -16.72 15.33
C ILE A 94 -0.66 -16.84 16.15
N GLY A 95 -0.05 -15.71 16.51
CA GLY A 95 1.14 -15.68 17.36
C GLY A 95 0.90 -16.33 18.73
N ALA A 96 -0.26 -16.10 19.31
CA ALA A 96 -0.70 -16.70 20.58
C ALA A 96 -1.14 -18.18 20.46
N ASN A 97 -1.03 -18.81 19.29
CA ASN A 97 -1.58 -20.15 18.98
C ASN A 97 -3.10 -20.26 19.12
N ASP A 98 -3.82 -19.16 19.16
CA ASP A 98 -5.27 -19.11 19.23
C ASP A 98 -5.90 -19.04 17.84
N PHE A 99 -5.84 -20.14 17.12
CA PHE A 99 -6.34 -20.22 15.76
C PHE A 99 -7.86 -20.11 15.66
N ALA A 100 -8.58 -20.53 16.71
CA ALA A 100 -10.03 -20.44 16.75
C ALA A 100 -10.49 -18.98 16.74
N ASN A 101 -9.92 -18.13 17.58
CA ASN A 101 -10.22 -16.71 17.59
C ASN A 101 -9.69 -16.00 16.34
N ALA A 102 -8.53 -16.39 15.78
CA ALA A 102 -8.06 -15.89 14.50
C ALA A 102 -9.09 -16.11 13.38
N ARG A 103 -9.69 -17.31 13.30
CA ARG A 103 -10.75 -17.62 12.33
C ARG A 103 -12.05 -16.88 12.60
N GLN A 104 -12.40 -16.66 13.88
CA GLN A 104 -13.56 -15.83 14.23
C GLN A 104 -13.37 -14.38 13.80
N VAL A 105 -12.18 -13.79 14.01
CA VAL A 105 -11.85 -12.45 13.52
C VAL A 105 -11.92 -12.38 12.00
N PHE A 106 -11.45 -13.40 11.29
CA PHE A 106 -11.56 -13.46 9.83
C PHE A 106 -13.02 -13.49 9.36
N ARG A 107 -13.90 -14.25 10.03
CA ARG A 107 -15.35 -14.22 9.74
C ARG A 107 -15.95 -12.83 9.97
N HIS A 108 -15.60 -12.16 11.08
CA HIS A 108 -16.02 -10.77 11.33
C HIS A 108 -15.52 -9.82 10.25
N ALA A 109 -14.24 -9.98 9.82
CA ALA A 109 -13.66 -9.18 8.75
C ALA A 109 -14.44 -9.32 7.44
N LEU A 110 -14.85 -10.54 7.09
CA LEU A 110 -15.65 -10.77 5.89
C LEU A 110 -17.04 -10.12 6.02
N ILE A 111 -17.73 -10.31 7.13
CA ILE A 111 -19.08 -9.76 7.31
C ILE A 111 -19.04 -8.23 7.38
N CYS A 112 -18.26 -7.67 8.30
CA CYS A 112 -18.20 -6.22 8.50
C CYS A 112 -17.55 -5.50 7.32
N GLY A 113 -16.49 -6.07 6.77
CA GLY A 113 -15.75 -5.46 5.67
C GLY A 113 -16.52 -5.50 4.36
N VAL A 114 -17.21 -6.61 4.05
CA VAL A 114 -18.09 -6.67 2.88
C VAL A 114 -19.26 -5.71 3.05
N ALA A 115 -19.88 -5.64 4.24
CA ALA A 115 -20.94 -4.66 4.49
C ALA A 115 -20.45 -3.21 4.33
N PHE A 116 -19.26 -2.91 4.84
CA PHE A 116 -18.61 -1.60 4.64
C PHE A 116 -18.31 -1.31 3.18
N SER A 117 -17.77 -2.28 2.44
CA SER A 117 -17.47 -2.12 1.02
C SER A 117 -18.72 -1.96 0.16
N ILE A 118 -19.82 -2.63 0.50
CA ILE A 118 -21.13 -2.43 -0.14
C ILE A 118 -21.66 -1.03 0.18
N PHE A 119 -21.55 -0.56 1.40
CA PHE A 119 -21.95 0.80 1.77
C PHE A 119 -21.16 1.85 0.96
N VAL A 120 -19.85 1.72 0.87
CA VAL A 120 -19.02 2.62 0.05
C VAL A 120 -19.37 2.49 -1.44
N SER A 121 -19.62 1.27 -1.93
CA SER A 121 -20.10 1.01 -3.30
C SER A 121 -21.39 1.77 -3.62
N LEU A 122 -22.37 1.69 -2.74
CA LEU A 122 -23.65 2.41 -2.91
C LEU A 122 -23.45 3.93 -2.91
N LEU A 123 -22.56 4.46 -2.08
CA LEU A 123 -22.19 5.87 -2.11
C LEU A 123 -21.56 6.25 -3.45
N CYS A 124 -20.60 5.45 -3.94
CA CYS A 124 -19.96 5.70 -5.24
C CYS A 124 -20.98 5.66 -6.39
N VAL A 125 -21.87 4.68 -6.38
CA VAL A 125 -22.96 4.58 -7.37
C VAL A 125 -23.90 5.78 -7.27
N GLY A 126 -24.19 6.28 -6.07
CA GLY A 126 -25.05 7.46 -5.88
C GLY A 126 -24.44 8.77 -6.40
N ILE A 127 -23.13 8.92 -6.28
CA ILE A 127 -22.42 10.17 -6.64
C ILE A 127 -21.76 10.13 -8.02
N HIS A 128 -21.75 8.99 -8.72
CA HIS A 128 -20.95 8.81 -9.95
C HIS A 128 -21.23 9.85 -11.04
N ALA A 129 -22.47 10.28 -11.18
CA ALA A 129 -22.87 11.28 -12.17
C ALA A 129 -22.41 12.70 -11.82
N TYR A 130 -22.27 13.00 -10.53
CA TYR A 130 -21.93 14.34 -10.03
C TYR A 130 -20.44 14.53 -9.79
N LEU A 131 -19.71 13.45 -9.46
CA LEU A 131 -18.31 13.49 -9.08
C LEU A 131 -17.40 14.17 -10.12
N PRO A 132 -17.50 13.89 -11.44
CA PRO A 132 -16.65 14.54 -12.43
C PRO A 132 -16.82 16.07 -12.43
N TYR A 133 -18.04 16.56 -12.24
CA TYR A 133 -18.30 18.00 -12.17
C TYR A 133 -17.78 18.63 -10.88
N TRP A 134 -17.90 17.93 -9.75
CA TRP A 134 -17.30 18.41 -8.48
C TRP A 134 -15.79 18.52 -8.53
N LEU A 135 -15.14 17.68 -9.35
CA LEU A 135 -13.70 17.71 -9.57
C LEU A 135 -13.26 18.70 -10.65
N GLY A 136 -14.21 19.45 -11.24
CA GLY A 136 -13.93 20.47 -12.26
C GLY A 136 -13.81 19.93 -13.68
N GLY A 137 -14.30 18.73 -13.95
CA GLY A 137 -14.32 18.13 -15.29
C GLY A 137 -15.33 18.83 -16.22
N GLY A 138 -14.91 19.03 -17.47
CA GLY A 138 -15.80 19.53 -18.51
C GLY A 138 -16.81 18.49 -18.99
N ALA A 139 -17.88 18.94 -19.69
CA ALA A 139 -18.92 18.04 -20.20
C ALA A 139 -18.41 17.00 -21.22
N ASP A 140 -17.28 17.27 -21.88
CA ASP A 140 -16.60 16.42 -22.84
C ASP A 140 -16.06 15.12 -22.21
N ILE A 141 -15.52 15.22 -21.00
CA ILE A 141 -14.93 14.08 -20.29
C ILE A 141 -15.81 13.52 -19.17
N ALA A 142 -16.79 14.28 -18.70
CA ALA A 142 -17.62 13.92 -17.55
C ALA A 142 -18.38 12.61 -17.72
N THR A 143 -18.91 12.33 -18.91
CA THR A 143 -19.66 11.09 -19.19
C THR A 143 -18.76 9.85 -19.07
N ASN A 144 -17.57 9.89 -19.63
CA ASN A 144 -16.62 8.78 -19.55
C ASN A 144 -16.10 8.59 -18.13
N SER A 145 -15.74 9.67 -17.43
CA SER A 145 -15.33 9.64 -16.03
C SER A 145 -16.42 9.06 -15.13
N SER A 146 -17.67 9.46 -15.33
CA SER A 146 -18.82 8.95 -14.58
C SER A 146 -19.04 7.46 -14.79
N ARG A 147 -18.97 6.98 -16.04
CA ARG A 147 -19.11 5.55 -16.35
C ARG A 147 -17.97 4.71 -15.78
N TYR A 148 -16.76 5.20 -15.89
CA TYR A 148 -15.59 4.54 -15.28
C TYR A 148 -15.78 4.42 -13.75
N PHE A 149 -16.14 5.52 -13.09
CA PHE A 149 -16.32 5.54 -11.65
C PHE A 149 -17.50 4.67 -11.19
N LEU A 150 -18.58 4.60 -11.97
CA LEU A 150 -19.70 3.70 -11.71
C LEU A 150 -19.26 2.24 -11.69
N ILE A 151 -18.50 1.81 -12.70
CA ILE A 151 -18.00 0.42 -12.80
C ILE A 151 -17.03 0.13 -11.64
N TYR A 152 -16.13 1.07 -11.33
CA TYR A 152 -15.24 0.96 -10.19
C TYR A 152 -16.02 0.82 -8.87
N GLY A 153 -17.05 1.65 -8.68
CA GLY A 153 -17.92 1.59 -7.49
C GLY A 153 -18.62 0.23 -7.34
N LEU A 154 -19.13 -0.33 -8.43
CA LEU A 154 -19.80 -1.63 -8.41
C LEU A 154 -18.86 -2.80 -8.05
N VAL A 155 -17.60 -2.70 -8.35
CA VAL A 155 -16.62 -3.78 -8.08
C VAL A 155 -15.94 -3.68 -6.72
N LEU A 156 -16.17 -2.61 -5.96
CA LEU A 156 -15.54 -2.39 -4.65
C LEU A 156 -15.64 -3.57 -3.67
N PRO A 157 -16.75 -4.31 -3.57
CA PRO A 157 -16.79 -5.50 -2.71
C PRO A 157 -15.76 -6.56 -3.11
N PHE A 158 -15.50 -6.76 -4.40
CA PHE A 158 -14.48 -7.69 -4.88
C PHE A 158 -13.07 -7.18 -4.64
N ILE A 159 -12.84 -5.87 -4.78
CA ILE A 159 -11.58 -5.22 -4.42
C ILE A 159 -11.31 -5.42 -2.92
N PHE A 160 -12.31 -5.23 -2.08
CA PHE A 160 -12.18 -5.51 -0.64
C PHE A 160 -11.86 -6.99 -0.37
N LEU A 161 -12.56 -7.92 -1.01
CA LEU A 161 -12.30 -9.36 -0.86
C LEU A 161 -10.87 -9.73 -1.27
N TYR A 162 -10.35 -9.13 -2.34
CA TYR A 162 -8.96 -9.30 -2.75
C TYR A 162 -7.99 -8.82 -1.65
N HIS A 163 -8.19 -7.61 -1.13
CA HIS A 163 -7.33 -7.03 -0.09
C HIS A 163 -7.39 -7.83 1.21
N ILE A 164 -8.59 -8.12 1.73
CA ILE A 164 -8.72 -8.83 3.00
C ILE A 164 -8.15 -10.25 2.94
N SER A 165 -8.39 -10.97 1.85
CA SER A 165 -7.86 -12.32 1.65
C SER A 165 -6.33 -12.32 1.59
N GLY A 166 -5.73 -11.36 0.86
CA GLY A 166 -4.29 -11.20 0.78
C GLY A 166 -3.67 -10.85 2.13
N MET A 167 -4.28 -9.93 2.88
CA MET A 167 -3.81 -9.54 4.22
C MET A 167 -3.93 -10.68 5.23
N MET A 168 -4.99 -11.48 5.17
CA MET A 168 -5.15 -12.67 6.02
C MET A 168 -4.06 -13.71 5.75
N LEU A 169 -3.74 -13.97 4.49
CA LEU A 169 -2.65 -14.87 4.11
C LEU A 169 -1.29 -14.34 4.60
N LYS A 170 -1.03 -13.04 4.44
CA LYS A 170 0.18 -12.39 4.96
C LYS A 170 0.27 -12.53 6.48
N SER A 171 -0.82 -12.28 7.21
CA SER A 171 -0.88 -12.44 8.67
C SER A 171 -0.60 -13.87 9.13
N ALA A 172 -0.95 -14.86 8.31
CA ALA A 172 -0.62 -16.26 8.54
C ALA A 172 0.84 -16.62 8.17
N GLY A 173 1.62 -15.66 7.67
CA GLY A 173 3.00 -15.88 7.24
C GLY A 173 3.14 -16.38 5.80
N ASN A 174 2.05 -16.48 5.05
CA ASN A 174 2.08 -16.87 3.64
C ASN A 174 2.12 -15.63 2.75
N MET A 175 3.32 -15.17 2.42
CA MET A 175 3.53 -14.07 1.47
C MET A 175 3.54 -14.53 0.01
N HIS A 176 3.80 -15.82 -0.23
CA HIS A 176 3.92 -16.35 -1.59
C HIS A 176 2.57 -16.32 -2.34
N THR A 177 1.50 -16.78 -1.71
CA THR A 177 0.17 -16.82 -2.36
C THR A 177 -0.33 -15.43 -2.76
N PRO A 178 -0.33 -14.41 -1.87
CA PRO A 178 -0.70 -13.04 -2.28
C PRO A 178 0.18 -12.47 -3.39
N SER A 179 1.48 -12.81 -3.40
CA SER A 179 2.40 -12.39 -4.46
C SER A 179 2.04 -12.99 -5.82
N VAL A 180 1.76 -14.29 -5.87
CA VAL A 180 1.29 -14.95 -7.09
C VAL A 180 -0.04 -14.34 -7.56
N MET A 181 -0.98 -14.09 -6.64
CA MET A 181 -2.25 -13.46 -6.97
C MET A 181 -2.08 -12.03 -7.51
N ALA A 182 -1.10 -11.26 -6.99
CA ALA A 182 -0.78 -9.93 -7.49
C ALA A 182 -0.21 -9.97 -8.94
N VAL A 183 0.60 -10.95 -9.26
CA VAL A 183 1.07 -11.16 -10.63
C VAL A 183 -0.09 -11.58 -11.54
N LEU A 184 -0.91 -12.52 -11.07
CA LEU A 184 -2.05 -13.02 -11.87
C LEU A 184 -3.09 -11.93 -12.12
N ILE A 185 -3.39 -11.05 -11.15
CA ILE A 185 -4.33 -9.95 -11.37
C ILE A 185 -3.78 -8.98 -12.41
N CYS A 186 -2.48 -8.69 -12.39
CA CYS A 186 -1.83 -7.86 -13.40
C CYS A 186 -1.95 -8.48 -14.81
N ILE A 187 -1.70 -9.78 -14.95
CA ILE A 187 -1.83 -10.50 -16.22
C ILE A 187 -3.30 -10.50 -16.71
N CYS A 188 -4.23 -10.83 -15.84
CA CYS A 188 -5.66 -10.80 -16.15
C CYS A 188 -6.13 -9.42 -16.58
N ASP A 189 -5.68 -8.38 -15.88
CA ASP A 189 -6.02 -7.00 -16.19
C ASP A 189 -5.54 -6.60 -17.59
N VAL A 190 -4.30 -6.92 -17.96
CA VAL A 190 -3.77 -6.67 -19.31
C VAL A 190 -4.58 -7.41 -20.38
N ILE A 191 -4.91 -8.67 -20.15
CA ILE A 191 -5.69 -9.48 -21.10
C ILE A 191 -7.10 -8.91 -21.27
N PHE A 192 -7.80 -8.60 -20.17
CA PHE A 192 -9.14 -8.06 -20.23
C PHE A 192 -9.17 -6.64 -20.78
N ASN A 193 -8.19 -5.79 -20.43
CA ASN A 193 -8.07 -4.46 -21.01
C ASN A 193 -7.85 -4.52 -22.52
N TYR A 194 -6.96 -5.40 -22.98
CA TYR A 194 -6.76 -5.63 -24.42
C TYR A 194 -8.06 -6.06 -25.11
N LEU A 195 -8.79 -7.01 -24.54
CA LEU A 195 -10.06 -7.48 -25.07
C LEU A 195 -11.11 -6.37 -25.14
N PHE A 196 -11.34 -5.65 -24.04
CA PHE A 196 -12.42 -4.66 -23.96
C PHE A 196 -12.07 -3.34 -24.65
N ILE A 197 -10.83 -2.90 -24.60
CA ILE A 197 -10.41 -1.63 -25.21
C ILE A 197 -10.24 -1.78 -26.72
N TYR A 198 -9.45 -2.80 -27.16
CA TYR A 198 -9.02 -2.87 -28.55
C TYR A 198 -9.89 -3.80 -29.41
N ILE A 199 -10.32 -4.95 -28.91
CA ILE A 199 -11.17 -5.88 -29.68
C ILE A 199 -12.62 -5.44 -29.67
N LEU A 200 -13.21 -5.20 -28.48
CA LEU A 200 -14.60 -4.76 -28.35
C LEU A 200 -14.79 -3.24 -28.51
N LYS A 201 -13.69 -2.48 -28.58
CA LYS A 201 -13.66 -1.03 -28.81
C LYS A 201 -14.55 -0.22 -27.85
N LEU A 202 -14.57 -0.61 -26.57
CA LEU A 202 -15.36 0.04 -25.55
C LEU A 202 -14.70 1.30 -24.96
N GLY A 203 -13.45 1.61 -25.36
CA GLY A 203 -12.74 2.81 -24.91
C GLY A 203 -12.51 2.84 -23.39
N VAL A 204 -12.84 3.96 -22.75
CA VAL A 204 -12.67 4.17 -21.29
C VAL A 204 -13.49 3.18 -20.48
N VAL A 205 -14.71 2.87 -20.93
CA VAL A 205 -15.56 1.85 -20.29
C VAL A 205 -14.89 0.47 -20.36
N GLY A 206 -14.19 0.18 -21.45
CA GLY A 206 -13.42 -1.06 -21.63
C GLY A 206 -12.29 -1.18 -20.59
N ALA A 207 -11.57 -0.11 -20.31
CA ALA A 207 -10.55 -0.08 -19.26
C ALA A 207 -11.14 -0.36 -17.86
N ALA A 208 -12.28 0.28 -17.54
CA ALA A 208 -12.97 0.03 -16.28
C ALA A 208 -13.44 -1.43 -16.15
N LEU A 209 -14.03 -1.98 -17.21
CA LEU A 209 -14.49 -3.38 -17.22
C LEU A 209 -13.33 -4.37 -17.15
N GLY A 210 -12.20 -4.10 -17.81
CA GLY A 210 -11.02 -4.94 -17.75
C GLY A 210 -10.48 -5.10 -16.34
N THR A 211 -10.26 -4.00 -15.66
CA THR A 211 -9.81 -3.98 -14.27
C THR A 211 -10.86 -4.60 -13.33
N ALA A 212 -12.15 -4.31 -13.53
CA ALA A 212 -13.23 -4.90 -12.75
C ALA A 212 -13.26 -6.43 -12.88
N MET A 213 -13.16 -6.95 -14.10
CA MET A 213 -13.14 -8.39 -14.35
C MET A 213 -11.91 -9.06 -13.76
N ALA A 214 -10.73 -8.41 -13.81
CA ALA A 214 -9.52 -8.91 -13.17
C ALA A 214 -9.70 -9.09 -11.66
N TYR A 215 -10.28 -8.09 -10.98
CA TYR A 215 -10.59 -8.19 -9.55
C TYR A 215 -11.61 -9.29 -9.25
N VAL A 216 -12.69 -9.41 -10.03
CA VAL A 216 -13.69 -10.48 -9.84
C VAL A 216 -13.05 -11.85 -10.01
N CYS A 217 -12.26 -12.06 -11.06
CA CYS A 217 -11.64 -13.35 -11.35
C CYS A 217 -10.60 -13.77 -10.30
N ILE A 218 -9.89 -12.84 -9.69
CA ILE A 218 -8.78 -13.15 -8.77
C ILE A 218 -9.23 -13.08 -7.30
N SER A 219 -10.20 -12.24 -6.94
CA SER A 219 -10.66 -12.11 -5.55
C SER A 219 -11.26 -13.41 -4.99
N LEU A 220 -12.05 -14.12 -5.81
CA LEU A 220 -12.70 -15.36 -5.37
C LEU A 220 -11.71 -16.51 -5.15
N PRO A 221 -10.77 -16.81 -6.09
CA PRO A 221 -9.70 -17.76 -5.81
C PRO A 221 -8.83 -17.38 -4.62
N ASN A 222 -8.51 -16.08 -4.46
CA ASN A 222 -7.71 -15.60 -3.33
C ASN A 222 -8.43 -15.84 -2.00
N LEU A 223 -9.72 -15.55 -1.94
CA LEU A 223 -10.56 -15.85 -0.78
C LEU A 223 -10.66 -17.35 -0.50
N TYR A 224 -10.80 -18.17 -1.55
CA TYR A 224 -10.83 -19.63 -1.41
C TYR A 224 -9.50 -20.16 -0.84
N LEU A 225 -8.38 -19.66 -1.30
CA LEU A 225 -7.07 -20.05 -0.78
C LEU A 225 -6.87 -19.61 0.68
N ALA A 226 -7.30 -18.41 1.03
CA ALA A 226 -7.21 -17.90 2.40
C ALA A 226 -8.15 -18.64 3.36
N GLY A 227 -9.41 -18.79 2.98
CA GLY A 227 -10.48 -19.28 3.87
C GLY A 227 -10.66 -20.79 3.93
N PHE A 228 -10.16 -21.55 2.92
CA PHE A 228 -10.42 -22.98 2.84
C PHE A 228 -9.18 -23.85 2.62
N LYS A 229 -8.14 -23.32 1.98
CA LYS A 229 -6.90 -24.07 1.71
C LYS A 229 -5.79 -23.79 2.72
N ASN A 230 -5.80 -22.63 3.37
CA ASN A 230 -4.82 -22.31 4.38
C ASN A 230 -5.06 -23.17 5.63
N LYS A 231 -4.03 -23.84 6.14
CA LYS A 231 -4.15 -24.76 7.29
C LYS A 231 -4.54 -24.04 8.58
N ILE A 232 -4.11 -22.79 8.76
CA ILE A 232 -4.34 -22.00 9.97
C ILE A 232 -5.71 -21.32 9.93
N LEU A 233 -6.07 -20.74 8.78
CA LEU A 233 -7.25 -19.89 8.60
C LEU A 233 -8.45 -20.63 7.99
N ASN A 234 -8.41 -21.97 7.92
CA ASN A 234 -9.50 -22.75 7.32
C ASN A 234 -10.81 -22.58 8.11
N LEU A 235 -11.76 -21.87 7.53
CA LEU A 235 -13.03 -21.54 8.15
C LEU A 235 -13.95 -22.76 8.38
N ARG A 236 -13.66 -23.91 7.76
CA ARG A 236 -14.41 -25.17 7.95
C ARG A 236 -13.87 -26.03 9.09
N GLN A 237 -12.66 -25.75 9.56
CA GLN A 237 -11.97 -26.63 10.51
C GLN A 237 -12.59 -26.59 11.91
N ASP A 238 -13.17 -25.45 12.27
CA ASP A 238 -13.89 -25.33 13.54
C ASP A 238 -15.38 -25.57 13.30
N HIS A 239 -15.94 -26.58 13.92
CA HIS A 239 -17.39 -26.78 14.01
C HIS A 239 -18.06 -25.72 14.91
N VAL A 240 -17.32 -24.71 15.35
CA VAL A 240 -17.82 -23.61 16.17
C VAL A 240 -18.68 -22.67 15.31
N ARG A 241 -19.94 -22.52 15.73
CA ARG A 241 -20.87 -21.58 15.11
C ARG A 241 -20.32 -20.16 15.19
N PHE A 242 -20.59 -19.35 14.19
CA PHE A 242 -20.27 -17.93 14.22
C PHE A 242 -20.85 -17.28 15.48
N ARG A 243 -20.00 -16.63 16.27
CA ARG A 243 -20.40 -15.87 17.45
C ARG A 243 -19.99 -14.43 17.24
N TRP A 244 -20.96 -13.53 17.31
CA TRP A 244 -20.66 -12.11 17.25
C TRP A 244 -19.89 -11.65 18.49
N VAL A 245 -18.71 -11.07 18.28
CA VAL A 245 -17.85 -10.53 19.34
C VAL A 245 -17.58 -9.07 19.06
N ARG A 246 -18.22 -8.19 19.84
CA ARG A 246 -18.12 -6.74 19.65
C ARG A 246 -16.68 -6.22 19.78
N SER A 247 -15.87 -6.84 20.63
CA SER A 247 -14.47 -6.42 20.84
C SER A 247 -13.61 -6.54 19.59
N TYR A 248 -13.85 -7.53 18.70
CA TYR A 248 -13.10 -7.66 17.45
C TYR A 248 -13.34 -6.49 16.51
N VAL A 249 -14.60 -6.07 16.39
CA VAL A 249 -14.96 -4.91 15.56
C VAL A 249 -14.44 -3.62 16.19
N HIS A 250 -14.57 -3.46 17.50
CA HIS A 250 -14.05 -2.29 18.22
C HIS A 250 -12.53 -2.15 18.05
N ASN A 251 -11.79 -3.24 18.21
CA ASN A 251 -10.34 -3.27 18.04
C ASN A 251 -9.93 -3.00 16.58
N ALA A 252 -10.66 -3.57 15.61
CA ALA A 252 -10.45 -3.28 14.21
C ALA A 252 -10.62 -1.78 13.91
N CYS A 253 -11.70 -1.17 14.39
CA CYS A 253 -11.93 0.28 14.25
C CYS A 253 -10.82 1.10 14.91
N LYS A 254 -10.37 0.70 16.10
CA LYS A 254 -9.28 1.39 16.82
C LYS A 254 -7.96 1.42 16.03
N ILE A 255 -7.69 0.38 15.24
CA ILE A 255 -6.51 0.28 14.36
C ILE A 255 -6.77 0.99 13.03
N SER A 256 -7.92 0.75 12.40
CA SER A 256 -8.23 1.21 11.04
C SER A 256 -8.52 2.70 10.95
N ILE A 257 -9.22 3.28 11.92
CA ILE A 257 -9.64 4.69 11.85
C ILE A 257 -8.45 5.65 11.78
N PRO A 258 -7.39 5.51 12.61
CA PRO A 258 -6.22 6.38 12.47
C PRO A 258 -5.53 6.26 11.11
N ILE A 259 -5.48 5.05 10.55
CA ILE A 259 -4.92 4.81 9.20
C ILE A 259 -5.79 5.48 8.14
N ALA A 260 -7.10 5.34 8.23
CA ALA A 260 -8.04 5.97 7.29
C ALA A 260 -7.94 7.50 7.31
N ILE A 261 -7.93 8.11 8.49
CA ILE A 261 -7.76 9.56 8.66
C ILE A 261 -6.41 10.00 8.09
N GLN A 262 -5.34 9.26 8.37
CA GLN A 262 -4.02 9.52 7.80
C GLN A 262 -4.08 9.50 6.27
N ASN A 263 -4.69 8.49 5.65
CA ASN A 263 -4.78 8.37 4.21
C ASN A 263 -5.54 9.54 3.57
N ILE A 264 -6.66 9.97 4.17
CA ILE A 264 -7.43 11.12 3.71
C ILE A 264 -6.60 12.40 3.77
N LEU A 265 -5.96 12.66 4.90
CA LEU A 265 -5.18 13.89 5.11
C LEU A 265 -3.87 13.89 4.31
N MET A 266 -3.26 12.72 4.07
CA MET A 266 -2.09 12.61 3.20
C MET A 266 -2.46 12.88 1.74
N SER A 267 -3.62 12.39 1.28
CA SER A 267 -4.13 12.72 -0.06
C SER A 267 -4.40 14.22 -0.20
N GLY A 268 -4.96 14.85 0.82
CA GLY A 268 -5.12 16.31 0.85
C GLY A 268 -3.79 17.06 0.79
N ALA A 269 -2.77 16.57 1.49
CA ALA A 269 -1.43 17.14 1.45
C ALA A 269 -0.78 17.02 0.05
N GLN A 270 -1.01 15.92 -0.65
CA GLN A 270 -0.53 15.76 -2.04
C GLN A 270 -1.19 16.78 -3.00
N ILE A 271 -2.49 17.05 -2.83
CA ILE A 271 -3.17 18.09 -3.59
C ILE A 271 -2.52 19.46 -3.33
N VAL A 272 -2.28 19.82 -2.06
CA VAL A 272 -1.61 21.07 -1.70
C VAL A 272 -0.19 21.14 -2.27
N SER A 273 0.55 20.04 -2.26
CA SER A 273 1.89 19.95 -2.87
C SER A 273 1.83 20.26 -4.37
N THR A 274 0.85 19.69 -5.08
CA THR A 274 0.63 19.97 -6.51
C THR A 274 0.28 21.44 -6.75
N MET A 275 -0.53 22.05 -5.88
CA MET A 275 -0.86 23.47 -5.94
C MET A 275 0.37 24.37 -5.74
N ILE A 276 1.36 23.94 -4.96
CA ILE A 276 2.65 24.65 -4.79
C ILE A 276 3.49 24.56 -6.06
N VAL A 277 3.47 23.42 -6.76
CA VAL A 277 4.23 23.20 -8.00
C VAL A 277 3.58 23.87 -9.20
N ALA A 278 2.26 23.96 -9.25
CA ALA A 278 1.52 24.48 -10.41
C ALA A 278 1.98 25.87 -10.91
N PRO A 279 2.26 26.87 -10.06
CA PRO A 279 2.74 28.18 -10.49
C PRO A 279 4.13 28.16 -11.15
N LEU A 280 4.90 27.09 -10.99
CA LEU A 280 6.26 26.95 -11.54
C LEU A 280 6.27 26.65 -13.05
N GLY A 281 5.12 26.37 -13.64
CA GLY A 281 4.97 26.16 -15.09
C GLY A 281 4.81 24.69 -15.49
N ASN A 282 4.46 24.46 -16.76
CA ASN A 282 4.12 23.14 -17.28
C ASN A 282 5.30 22.15 -17.25
N ILE A 283 6.52 22.62 -17.50
CA ILE A 283 7.73 21.79 -17.45
C ILE A 283 7.97 21.31 -16.02
N ALA A 284 7.79 22.17 -15.03
CA ALA A 284 7.95 21.83 -13.63
C ALA A 284 6.88 20.80 -13.17
N ILE A 285 5.63 20.98 -13.58
CA ILE A 285 4.52 20.04 -13.28
C ILE A 285 4.82 18.67 -13.88
N ALA A 286 5.23 18.62 -15.15
CA ALA A 286 5.53 17.37 -15.82
C ALA A 286 6.77 16.68 -15.20
N SER A 287 7.83 17.44 -14.93
CA SER A 287 9.04 16.92 -14.29
C SER A 287 8.76 16.35 -12.89
N HIS A 288 7.95 17.05 -12.11
CA HIS A 288 7.53 16.61 -10.79
C HIS A 288 6.73 15.29 -10.87
N SER A 289 5.76 15.22 -11.77
CA SER A 289 4.92 14.02 -11.95
C SER A 289 5.75 12.81 -12.39
N PHE A 290 6.64 12.97 -13.38
CA PHE A 290 7.50 11.88 -13.84
C PHE A 290 8.54 11.48 -12.81
N ALA A 291 9.07 12.41 -12.04
CA ALA A 291 10.02 12.11 -10.96
C ALA A 291 9.34 11.30 -9.85
N ILE A 292 8.12 11.67 -9.40
CA ILE A 292 7.34 10.87 -8.43
C ILE A 292 7.09 9.46 -8.96
N THR A 293 6.76 9.34 -10.24
CA THR A 293 6.52 8.05 -10.87
C THR A 293 7.78 7.18 -10.88
N ALA A 294 8.92 7.74 -11.26
CA ALA A 294 10.20 7.05 -11.25
C ALA A 294 10.64 6.64 -9.83
N GLU A 295 10.50 7.55 -8.87
CA GLU A 295 10.79 7.30 -7.45
C GLU A 295 9.96 6.15 -6.89
N SER A 296 8.70 6.00 -7.32
CA SER A 296 7.81 4.96 -6.82
C SER A 296 8.38 3.56 -7.00
N LEU A 297 9.11 3.30 -8.07
CA LEU A 297 9.80 2.02 -8.29
C LEU A 297 10.92 1.78 -7.27
N CYS A 298 11.55 2.85 -6.78
CA CYS A 298 12.66 2.76 -5.85
C CYS A 298 12.19 2.49 -4.41
N TYR A 299 11.07 3.05 -3.98
CA TYR A 299 10.59 2.85 -2.61
C TYR A 299 9.65 1.64 -2.42
N MET A 300 9.14 1.02 -3.48
CA MET A 300 8.27 -0.17 -3.37
C MET A 300 8.91 -1.35 -2.63
N PRO A 301 10.21 -1.65 -2.76
CA PRO A 301 10.88 -2.65 -1.93
C PRO A 301 10.75 -2.39 -0.43
N GLY A 302 10.76 -1.12 -0.01
CA GLY A 302 10.55 -0.72 1.39
C GLY A 302 9.18 -1.15 1.92
N TYR A 303 8.13 -0.99 1.13
CA TYR A 303 6.78 -1.47 1.48
C TYR A 303 6.72 -3.00 1.54
N GLY A 304 7.42 -3.71 0.66
CA GLY A 304 7.50 -5.18 0.72
C GLY A 304 8.17 -5.69 2.01
N ILE A 305 9.23 -5.03 2.45
CA ILE A 305 9.88 -5.32 3.75
C ILE A 305 8.95 -4.91 4.90
N GLY A 306 8.22 -3.81 4.76
CA GLY A 306 7.21 -3.37 5.72
C GLY A 306 6.10 -4.40 5.95
N ASP A 307 5.60 -5.03 4.90
CA ASP A 307 4.62 -6.12 5.01
C ASP A 307 5.16 -7.30 5.84
N ALA A 308 6.42 -7.69 5.60
CA ALA A 308 7.09 -8.73 6.38
C ALA A 308 7.24 -8.30 7.85
N ALA A 309 7.62 -7.04 8.10
CA ALA A 309 7.73 -6.47 9.43
C ALA A 309 6.39 -6.49 10.19
N THR A 310 5.29 -6.09 9.55
CA THR A 310 3.94 -6.12 10.13
C THR A 310 3.56 -7.53 10.58
N THR A 311 3.81 -8.53 9.75
CA THR A 311 3.49 -9.93 10.06
C THR A 311 4.37 -10.48 11.19
N LEU A 312 5.67 -10.30 11.11
CA LEU A 312 6.61 -10.81 12.12
C LEU A 312 6.41 -10.15 13.49
N VAL A 313 6.24 -8.83 13.50
CA VAL A 313 5.95 -8.09 14.73
C VAL A 313 4.59 -8.48 15.29
N GLY A 314 3.55 -8.59 14.45
CA GLY A 314 2.23 -9.00 14.88
C GLY A 314 2.23 -10.39 15.53
N GLN A 315 2.84 -11.37 14.90
CA GLN A 315 2.90 -12.73 15.44
C GLN A 315 3.79 -12.85 16.69
N THR A 316 4.96 -12.20 16.72
CA THR A 316 5.83 -12.22 17.91
C THR A 316 5.25 -11.44 19.08
N HIS A 317 4.51 -10.37 18.79
CA HIS A 317 3.76 -9.62 19.81
C HIS A 317 2.64 -10.50 20.41
N GLY A 318 1.84 -11.16 19.56
CA GLY A 318 0.82 -12.10 19.99
C GLY A 318 1.37 -13.29 20.77
N ALA A 319 2.55 -13.79 20.41
CA ALA A 319 3.26 -14.85 21.13
C ALA A 319 3.86 -14.39 22.48
N GLY A 320 3.79 -13.11 22.82
CA GLY A 320 4.39 -12.56 24.04
C GLY A 320 5.92 -12.56 24.04
N ARG A 321 6.57 -12.77 22.88
CA ARG A 321 8.04 -12.88 22.76
C ARG A 321 8.67 -11.51 22.51
N VAL A 322 8.69 -10.67 23.54
CA VAL A 322 9.16 -9.26 23.48
C VAL A 322 10.56 -9.12 22.89
N GLY A 323 11.51 -9.95 23.31
CA GLY A 323 12.88 -9.92 22.80
C GLY A 323 12.97 -10.22 21.31
N LEU A 324 12.27 -11.26 20.85
CA LEU A 324 12.21 -11.64 19.44
C LEU A 324 11.50 -10.59 18.60
N CYS A 325 10.42 -10.02 19.14
CA CYS A 325 9.68 -8.93 18.50
C CYS A 325 10.56 -7.70 18.24
N LYS A 326 11.36 -7.26 19.24
CA LYS A 326 12.34 -6.19 19.07
C LYS A 326 13.40 -6.53 18.04
N ASN A 327 13.93 -7.74 18.08
CA ASN A 327 14.94 -8.17 17.11
C ASN A 327 14.40 -8.13 15.67
N PHE A 328 13.21 -8.63 15.43
CA PHE A 328 12.61 -8.54 14.10
C PHE A 328 12.32 -7.09 13.68
N ALA A 329 11.86 -6.25 14.60
CA ALA A 329 11.65 -4.84 14.32
C ALA A 329 12.96 -4.14 13.89
N TYR A 330 14.02 -4.33 14.63
CA TYR A 330 15.33 -3.73 14.28
C TYR A 330 15.89 -4.29 12.98
N MET A 331 15.90 -5.60 12.80
CA MET A 331 16.46 -6.24 11.61
C MET A 331 15.69 -5.90 10.34
N THR A 332 14.36 -5.77 10.40
CA THR A 332 13.56 -5.37 9.25
C THR A 332 13.81 -3.92 8.86
N VAL A 333 13.97 -3.03 9.84
CA VAL A 333 14.30 -1.62 9.57
C VAL A 333 15.71 -1.49 9.01
N GLU A 334 16.70 -2.19 9.57
CA GLU A 334 18.07 -2.24 9.05
C GLU A 334 18.09 -2.74 7.59
N LEU A 335 17.40 -3.83 7.31
CA LEU A 335 17.30 -4.38 5.95
C LEU A 335 16.62 -3.39 5.01
N GLY A 336 15.53 -2.76 5.44
CA GLY A 336 14.81 -1.74 4.66
C GLY A 336 15.70 -0.57 4.31
N MET A 337 16.42 -0.03 5.29
CA MET A 337 17.37 1.07 5.09
C MET A 337 18.51 0.68 4.14
N ALA A 338 19.06 -0.53 4.29
CA ALA A 338 20.14 -1.02 3.42
C ALA A 338 19.66 -1.20 1.97
N VAL A 339 18.51 -1.83 1.77
CA VAL A 339 17.93 -2.05 0.42
C VAL A 339 17.60 -0.72 -0.24
N MET A 340 16.96 0.20 0.46
CA MET A 340 16.62 1.50 -0.12
C MET A 340 17.82 2.43 -0.25
N ALA A 341 18.88 2.26 0.53
CA ALA A 341 20.16 2.94 0.26
C ALA A 341 20.75 2.50 -1.08
N VAL A 342 20.72 1.21 -1.39
CA VAL A 342 21.14 0.68 -2.69
C VAL A 342 20.24 1.21 -3.81
N MET A 343 18.92 1.21 -3.61
CA MET A 343 17.98 1.77 -4.57
C MET A 343 18.19 3.28 -4.77
N GLY A 344 18.54 4.02 -3.73
CA GLY A 344 18.91 5.43 -3.80
C GLY A 344 20.16 5.66 -4.65
N VAL A 345 21.19 4.80 -4.51
CA VAL A 345 22.39 4.86 -5.38
C VAL A 345 22.02 4.57 -6.82
N VAL A 346 21.19 3.54 -7.08
CA VAL A 346 20.69 3.22 -8.43
C VAL A 346 19.91 4.41 -9.00
N MET A 347 19.01 5.01 -8.24
CA MET A 347 18.23 6.16 -8.65
C MET A 347 19.13 7.37 -8.96
N TYR A 348 20.13 7.63 -8.14
CA TYR A 348 21.08 8.72 -8.36
C TYR A 348 21.88 8.57 -9.66
N VAL A 349 22.38 7.35 -9.91
CA VAL A 349 23.20 7.05 -11.10
C VAL A 349 22.35 7.04 -12.37
N PHE A 350 21.21 6.36 -12.34
CA PHE A 350 20.33 6.14 -13.51
C PHE A 350 19.17 7.14 -13.60
N ALA A 351 19.20 8.24 -12.87
CA ALA A 351 18.13 9.24 -12.90
C ALA A 351 17.84 9.78 -14.32
N PRO A 352 18.84 10.13 -15.17
CA PRO A 352 18.57 10.59 -16.53
C PRO A 352 17.85 9.56 -17.39
N GLU A 353 18.23 8.28 -17.27
CA GLU A 353 17.64 7.17 -18.02
C GLU A 353 16.20 6.91 -17.53
N MET A 354 15.97 6.94 -16.22
CA MET A 354 14.64 6.72 -15.62
C MET A 354 13.64 7.78 -16.10
N ILE A 355 14.03 9.04 -16.10
CA ILE A 355 13.18 10.12 -16.63
C ILE A 355 13.10 10.06 -18.15
N GLY A 356 14.19 9.72 -18.84
CA GLY A 356 14.26 9.61 -20.30
C GLY A 356 13.31 8.56 -20.88
N VAL A 357 13.04 7.48 -20.14
CA VAL A 357 12.03 6.48 -20.52
C VAL A 357 10.61 7.06 -20.46
N LEU A 358 10.35 7.99 -19.55
CA LEU A 358 9.04 8.59 -19.34
C LEU A 358 8.78 9.79 -20.26
N SER A 359 9.81 10.54 -20.60
CA SER A 359 9.69 11.73 -21.47
C SER A 359 10.90 11.91 -22.39
N PRO A 360 10.68 12.18 -23.69
CA PRO A 360 11.73 12.52 -24.63
C PRO A 360 12.18 14.00 -24.54
N VAL A 361 11.48 14.83 -23.77
CA VAL A 361 11.73 16.27 -23.67
C VAL A 361 12.94 16.53 -22.79
N GLU A 362 13.99 17.15 -23.34
CA GLU A 362 15.27 17.39 -22.66
C GLU A 362 15.11 18.20 -21.37
N SER A 363 14.34 19.29 -21.40
CA SER A 363 14.13 20.16 -20.25
C SER A 363 13.43 19.44 -19.09
N ILE A 364 12.50 18.52 -19.37
CA ILE A 364 11.83 17.67 -18.38
C ILE A 364 12.83 16.65 -17.82
N ARG A 365 13.65 16.08 -18.69
CA ARG A 365 14.66 15.09 -18.30
C ARG A 365 15.70 15.70 -17.37
N GLU A 366 16.22 16.88 -17.69
CA GLU A 366 17.20 17.59 -16.85
C GLU A 366 16.62 17.92 -15.47
N MET A 367 15.46 18.55 -15.43
CA MET A 367 14.80 18.95 -14.18
C MET A 367 14.40 17.74 -13.33
N GLY A 368 13.83 16.71 -13.94
CA GLY A 368 13.45 15.47 -13.24
C GLY A 368 14.67 14.70 -12.71
N THR A 369 15.77 14.71 -13.43
CA THR A 369 17.04 14.12 -12.97
C THR A 369 17.56 14.79 -11.70
N ILE A 370 17.53 16.10 -11.64
CA ILE A 370 17.95 16.86 -10.44
C ILE A 370 17.04 16.50 -9.26
N CYS A 371 15.73 16.45 -9.49
CA CYS A 371 14.75 16.07 -8.47
C CYS A 371 15.04 14.68 -7.89
N LEU A 372 15.24 13.67 -8.73
CA LEU A 372 15.55 12.29 -8.28
C LEU A 372 16.88 12.21 -7.52
N ARG A 373 17.89 12.97 -7.95
CA ARG A 373 19.19 13.01 -7.27
C ARG A 373 19.12 13.65 -5.89
N ILE A 374 18.27 14.65 -5.72
CA ILE A 374 18.01 15.25 -4.39
C ILE A 374 17.36 14.22 -3.47
N GLU A 375 16.36 13.50 -3.96
CA GLU A 375 15.62 12.52 -3.16
C GLU A 375 16.44 11.28 -2.81
N ALA A 376 17.37 10.88 -3.66
CA ALA A 376 18.23 9.71 -3.47
C ALA A 376 18.92 9.66 -2.10
N PHE A 377 19.30 10.81 -1.54
CA PHE A 377 19.92 10.91 -0.22
C PHE A 377 18.95 10.65 0.93
N ALA A 378 17.66 10.87 0.71
CA ALA A 378 16.62 10.65 1.72
C ALA A 378 16.10 9.20 1.74
N GLU A 379 16.35 8.41 0.72
CA GLU A 379 15.84 7.04 0.57
C GLU A 379 16.06 6.12 1.78
N PRO A 380 17.25 6.06 2.42
CA PRO A 380 17.43 5.24 3.61
C PRO A 380 16.54 5.68 4.78
N PHE A 381 16.34 6.98 4.96
CA PHE A 381 15.46 7.52 6.02
C PHE A 381 13.99 7.34 5.66
N PHE A 382 13.66 7.41 4.38
CA PHE A 382 12.33 7.05 3.92
C PHE A 382 12.02 5.58 4.23
N ALA A 383 12.94 4.65 4.00
CA ALA A 383 12.82 3.27 4.42
C ALA A 383 12.61 3.15 5.93
N ALA A 384 13.38 3.88 6.74
CA ALA A 384 13.20 3.89 8.19
C ALA A 384 11.79 4.30 8.59
N SER A 385 11.20 5.29 7.92
CA SER A 385 9.81 5.71 8.16
C SER A 385 8.80 4.66 7.74
N ILE A 386 8.91 4.10 6.53
CA ILE A 386 7.98 3.08 6.00
C ILE A 386 8.00 1.83 6.89
N VAL A 387 9.17 1.26 7.11
CA VAL A 387 9.27 -0.03 7.81
C VAL A 387 8.93 0.11 9.29
N THR A 388 9.36 1.19 9.96
CA THR A 388 8.99 1.42 11.36
C THR A 388 7.50 1.72 11.52
N TYR A 389 6.88 2.41 10.57
CA TYR A 389 5.43 2.56 10.53
C TYR A 389 4.74 1.19 10.50
N CYS A 390 5.19 0.30 9.63
CA CYS A 390 4.68 -1.06 9.52
C CYS A 390 4.91 -1.91 10.78
N VAL A 391 6.05 -1.73 11.45
CA VAL A 391 6.33 -2.31 12.77
C VAL A 391 5.29 -1.85 13.80
N CYS A 392 5.02 -0.56 13.86
CA CYS A 392 4.01 0.00 14.76
C CYS A 392 2.60 -0.53 14.46
N VAL A 393 2.23 -0.60 13.18
CA VAL A 393 0.96 -1.18 12.74
C VAL A 393 0.84 -2.64 13.16
N GLY A 394 1.89 -3.44 12.97
CA GLY A 394 1.94 -4.84 13.40
C GLY A 394 1.74 -5.01 14.91
N ALA A 395 2.22 -4.08 15.71
CA ALA A 395 2.00 -4.04 17.15
C ALA A 395 0.63 -3.44 17.55
N GLY A 396 -0.18 -2.97 16.59
CA GLY A 396 -1.46 -2.33 16.82
C GLY A 396 -1.39 -0.85 17.23
N ASP A 397 -0.20 -0.25 17.19
CA ASP A 397 0.00 1.18 17.46
C ASP A 397 -0.10 1.99 16.15
N THR A 398 -1.26 2.51 15.85
CA THR A 398 -1.50 3.28 14.62
C THR A 398 -1.67 4.77 14.83
N ARG A 399 -2.09 5.20 16.03
CA ARG A 399 -2.38 6.62 16.31
C ARG A 399 -1.14 7.51 16.27
N LYS A 400 -0.10 7.14 17.02
CA LYS A 400 1.11 7.95 17.11
C LYS A 400 1.91 7.96 15.80
N PRO A 401 2.10 6.83 15.10
CA PRO A 401 2.69 6.85 13.77
C PRO A 401 1.91 7.72 12.76
N ALA A 402 0.58 7.67 12.79
CA ALA A 402 -0.25 8.53 11.97
C ALA A 402 -0.02 10.03 12.27
N MET A 403 0.07 10.40 13.55
CA MET A 403 0.37 11.78 13.96
C MET A 403 1.76 12.23 13.50
N ILE A 404 2.78 11.36 13.54
CA ILE A 404 4.12 11.67 13.03
C ILE A 404 4.06 11.93 11.52
N ASN A 405 3.45 11.03 10.75
CA ASN A 405 3.31 11.18 9.31
C ASN A 405 2.57 12.47 8.94
N LEU A 406 1.44 12.75 9.56
CA LEU A 406 0.65 13.94 9.30
C LEU A 406 1.37 15.21 9.74
N GLY A 407 1.97 15.21 10.94
CA GLY A 407 2.70 16.35 11.46
C GLY A 407 3.87 16.74 10.56
N THR A 408 4.70 15.78 10.17
CA THR A 408 5.84 16.04 9.27
C THR A 408 5.39 16.48 7.88
N MET A 409 4.37 15.86 7.33
CA MET A 409 3.86 16.22 5.99
C MET A 409 3.27 17.63 5.96
N TRP A 410 2.36 17.94 6.86
CA TRP A 410 1.65 19.23 6.87
C TRP A 410 2.51 20.38 7.41
N LEU A 411 3.24 20.18 8.51
CA LEU A 411 3.98 21.25 9.16
C LEU A 411 5.38 21.44 8.59
N VAL A 412 6.06 20.38 8.16
CA VAL A 412 7.45 20.46 7.67
C VAL A 412 7.48 20.50 6.16
N ARG A 413 6.97 19.46 5.46
CA ARG A 413 7.07 19.37 4.01
C ARG A 413 6.38 20.51 3.29
N LEU A 414 5.11 20.76 3.57
CA LEU A 414 4.34 21.78 2.84
C LEU A 414 4.85 23.19 3.13
N THR A 415 5.21 23.47 4.38
CA THR A 415 5.77 24.78 4.77
C THR A 415 7.10 25.05 4.10
N LEU A 416 8.03 24.08 4.13
CA LEU A 416 9.33 24.21 3.48
C LEU A 416 9.19 24.25 1.95
N ALA A 417 8.31 23.42 1.38
CA ALA A 417 8.06 23.42 -0.07
C ALA A 417 7.56 24.78 -0.54
N TYR A 418 6.61 25.39 0.17
CA TYR A 418 6.10 26.72 -0.15
C TYR A 418 7.20 27.80 -0.04
N ALA A 419 8.01 27.76 1.02
CA ALA A 419 9.09 28.73 1.22
C ALA A 419 10.20 28.57 0.17
N LEU A 420 10.69 27.35 -0.05
CA LEU A 420 11.81 27.07 -0.94
C LEU A 420 11.43 27.13 -2.42
N SER A 421 10.18 26.88 -2.78
CA SER A 421 9.71 26.98 -4.17
C SER A 421 9.86 28.40 -4.74
N LYS A 422 9.75 29.43 -3.88
CA LYS A 422 9.91 30.82 -4.30
C LYS A 422 11.36 31.18 -4.69
N SER A 423 12.34 30.54 -4.06
CA SER A 423 13.77 30.83 -4.30
C SER A 423 14.42 29.84 -5.26
N TYR A 424 14.03 28.57 -5.22
CA TYR A 424 14.68 27.48 -5.94
C TYR A 424 13.73 26.73 -6.89
N GLY A 425 12.50 27.22 -7.06
CA GLY A 425 11.52 26.56 -7.95
C GLY A 425 11.23 25.11 -7.56
N LEU A 426 11.21 24.19 -8.54
CA LEU A 426 10.92 22.78 -8.31
C LEU A 426 11.99 22.09 -7.46
N GLU A 427 13.26 22.46 -7.62
CA GLU A 427 14.36 21.92 -6.80
C GLU A 427 14.10 22.20 -5.31
N GLY A 428 13.58 23.39 -4.97
CA GLY A 428 13.20 23.76 -3.59
C GLY A 428 12.11 22.86 -3.02
N VAL A 429 11.13 22.48 -3.84
CA VAL A 429 10.07 21.56 -3.43
C VAL A 429 10.64 20.16 -3.11
N TRP A 430 11.57 19.67 -3.93
CA TRP A 430 12.21 18.37 -3.71
C TRP A 430 13.20 18.37 -2.55
N ILE A 431 13.90 19.48 -2.33
CA ILE A 431 14.74 19.67 -1.12
C ILE A 431 13.85 19.63 0.14
N ALA A 432 12.69 20.28 0.11
CA ALA A 432 11.73 20.21 1.21
C ALA A 432 11.24 18.79 1.45
N MET A 433 10.97 18.03 0.38
CA MET A 433 10.55 16.63 0.45
C MET A 433 11.64 15.75 1.06
N ALA A 434 12.86 15.82 0.56
CA ALA A 434 14.01 15.07 1.08
C ALA A 434 14.31 15.41 2.53
N THR A 435 14.26 16.67 2.90
CA THR A 435 14.46 17.13 4.29
C THR A 435 13.38 16.56 5.21
N GLU A 436 12.12 16.61 4.81
CA GLU A 436 11.01 16.10 5.60
C GLU A 436 11.09 14.58 5.74
N LEU A 437 11.39 13.83 4.68
CA LEU A 437 11.53 12.37 4.74
C LEU A 437 12.68 11.96 5.66
N THR A 438 13.79 12.67 5.63
CA THR A 438 14.92 12.47 6.55
C THR A 438 14.49 12.73 7.99
N PHE A 439 13.82 13.85 8.25
CA PHE A 439 13.32 14.20 9.58
C PHE A 439 12.30 13.19 10.09
N ARG A 440 11.36 12.77 9.24
CA ARG A 440 10.36 11.74 9.56
C ARG A 440 11.05 10.43 9.89
N GLY A 441 12.01 10.00 9.10
CA GLY A 441 12.81 8.79 9.33
C GLY A 441 13.49 8.81 10.70
N ILE A 442 14.10 9.93 11.06
CA ILE A 442 14.73 10.11 12.38
C ILE A 442 13.71 10.00 13.52
N LEU A 443 12.54 10.63 13.39
CA LEU A 443 11.47 10.52 14.39
C LEU A 443 10.98 9.08 14.57
N PHE A 444 10.85 8.33 13.47
CA PHE A 444 10.47 6.93 13.53
C PHE A 444 11.57 6.05 14.15
N LEU A 445 12.85 6.31 13.88
CA LEU A 445 13.96 5.62 14.52
C LEU A 445 14.00 5.89 16.02
N ILE A 446 13.80 7.14 16.46
CA ILE A 446 13.70 7.49 17.88
C ILE A 446 12.55 6.70 18.53
N ARG A 447 11.39 6.61 17.85
CA ARG A 447 10.25 5.84 18.35
C ARG A 447 10.56 4.34 18.43
N LEU A 448 11.24 3.78 17.43
CA LEU A 448 11.66 2.40 17.38
C LEU A 448 12.54 2.06 18.59
N PHE A 449 13.59 2.84 18.82
CA PHE A 449 14.56 2.60 19.91
C PHE A 449 13.96 2.83 21.30
N ARG A 450 13.05 3.78 21.46
CA ARG A 450 12.33 3.97 22.73
C ARG A 450 11.40 2.81 23.10
N GLY A 451 11.05 1.93 22.17
CA GLY A 451 10.23 0.75 22.39
C GLY A 451 8.79 1.04 22.86
N SER A 452 8.35 2.30 22.82
CA SER A 452 7.01 2.71 23.29
C SER A 452 5.86 2.18 22.40
N TRP A 453 6.18 1.70 21.20
CA TRP A 453 5.25 1.14 20.25
C TRP A 453 4.72 -0.24 20.66
N MET A 454 5.40 -0.94 21.60
CA MET A 454 4.98 -2.26 22.06
C MET A 454 3.91 -2.22 23.17
N LYS A 455 3.59 -1.03 23.71
CA LYS A 455 2.65 -0.89 24.84
C LYS A 455 1.19 -0.69 24.45
N SER A 456 0.89 -0.65 23.16
CA SER A 456 -0.38 -0.07 22.68
C SER A 456 -1.53 -1.06 22.52
N PHE A 457 -1.29 -2.36 22.61
CA PHE A 457 -2.35 -3.35 22.42
C PHE A 457 -2.19 -4.57 23.32
N HIS A 458 -3.15 -4.77 24.21
CA HIS A 458 -3.37 -6.08 24.84
C HIS A 458 -4.58 -6.70 24.16
N VAL A 459 -4.37 -7.87 23.54
CA VAL A 459 -5.46 -8.75 23.13
C VAL A 459 -5.98 -9.38 24.43
N GLY A 460 -7.03 -8.77 25.00
CA GLY A 460 -7.75 -9.34 26.15
C GLY A 460 -8.72 -10.41 25.73
#